data_8f0ed5a035f3c856009d459233d896a4
#
_entry.id   8f0ed5a035f3c856009d459233d896a4
#
_cell.length_a   1.000
_cell.length_b   1.000
_cell.length_c   1.000
_cell.angle_alpha   90.00
_cell.angle_beta   90.00
_cell.angle_gamma   90.00
#
_symmetry.space_group_name_H-M   'P 1'
#
loop_
_entity.id
_entity.type
_entity.pdbx_description
1 polymer ?
#
loop_
_entity_poly.entity_id
_entity_poly.type
_entity_poly.pdbx_seq_one_letter_code
_entity_poly.pdbx_strand_id
1 'polypeptide(L)'
;MTSSYKIPKERRLQVYNTVSGSSVIVLLFWYLLLLPNGIFGKTVMINGVAVNTTNSRQLNFALFDAVEYGRMEDVRQLTELGASIKARNRFGNTALLIAARKGHLKIVQLLLDVGSDLQHQNLAGNTALFQATKARRRKVVKYLLASKAAVNVANRQQLTPLIAAAYNGDRKTVQLLLSHGADPTLTDQTGKTALVYASGKGFSKIVGLLLDTGIETSIRYGNELTILMWAAGHSDDVPSQAALKTVKLILSKGANPDLVDKRGQTALMIAAEMGHLSIVEHLLGIGAMDDVRDIEGRTALDLAESENHADVAKLLR
;
A
#
# COMPACT_ATOMS: atom_id res chain seq x y z
N MET A 1 58.02 -37.92 -22.21
CA MET A 1 56.82 -38.61 -22.78
C MET A 1 55.65 -37.61 -22.81
N THR A 2 55.53 -36.99 -23.97
CA THR A 2 54.48 -35.94 -24.22
C THR A 2 53.26 -36.63 -24.86
N SER A 3 52.18 -36.77 -24.13
CA SER A 3 50.96 -37.33 -24.65
C SER A 3 50.12 -36.22 -25.32
N SER A 4 50.08 -36.26 -26.65
CA SER A 4 49.28 -35.39 -27.50
C SER A 4 47.83 -35.85 -27.48
N TYR A 5 46.89 -35.11 -26.85
CA TYR A 5 45.46 -35.33 -26.95
C TYR A 5 44.94 -34.78 -28.29
N LYS A 6 44.60 -35.66 -29.24
CA LYS A 6 43.96 -35.30 -30.51
C LYS A 6 42.46 -35.04 -30.30
N ILE A 7 42.01 -33.79 -30.60
CA ILE A 7 40.60 -33.40 -30.65
C ILE A 7 39.96 -33.94 -31.93
N PRO A 8 38.79 -34.61 -31.90
CA PRO A 8 38.10 -35.13 -33.09
C PRO A 8 37.63 -33.99 -34.01
N LYS A 9 37.87 -34.17 -35.32
CA LYS A 9 37.63 -33.19 -36.40
C LYS A 9 36.17 -32.77 -36.61
N GLU A 10 35.22 -33.51 -36.11
CA GLU A 10 33.76 -33.28 -36.38
C GLU A 10 33.13 -32.11 -35.60
N ARG A 11 33.80 -31.55 -34.60
CA ARG A 11 33.30 -30.41 -33.83
C ARG A 11 33.84 -29.05 -34.27
N ARG A 12 34.62 -28.99 -35.37
CA ARG A 12 35.23 -27.73 -35.86
C ARG A 12 34.40 -26.91 -36.84
N LEU A 13 33.24 -27.39 -37.31
CA LEU A 13 32.55 -26.79 -38.47
C LEU A 13 31.22 -26.08 -38.18
N GLN A 14 30.79 -25.93 -36.93
CA GLN A 14 29.53 -25.20 -36.61
C GLN A 14 29.67 -23.83 -35.92
N VAL A 15 30.90 -23.30 -35.81
CA VAL A 15 31.14 -22.03 -35.04
C VAL A 15 31.38 -20.82 -35.94
N TYR A 16 31.30 -20.91 -37.26
CA TYR A 16 31.74 -19.81 -38.14
C TYR A 16 30.63 -19.04 -38.88
N ASN A 17 29.35 -19.12 -38.52
CA ASN A 17 28.37 -18.30 -39.20
C ASN A 17 27.34 -17.69 -38.24
N THR A 18 27.74 -16.76 -37.38
CA THR A 18 26.95 -15.61 -36.92
C THR A 18 27.80 -14.77 -35.97
N VAL A 19 28.49 -13.78 -36.50
CA VAL A 19 29.25 -12.81 -35.70
C VAL A 19 28.62 -11.45 -35.86
N SER A 20 27.88 -11.02 -34.87
CA SER A 20 27.68 -9.61 -34.57
C SER A 20 27.69 -9.42 -33.06
N GLY A 21 28.67 -8.70 -32.56
CA GLY A 21 28.66 -8.03 -31.24
C GLY A 21 28.66 -8.83 -29.92
N SER A 22 28.13 -10.05 -29.88
CA SER A 22 27.96 -10.83 -28.64
C SER A 22 28.93 -11.99 -28.46
N SER A 23 29.86 -12.18 -29.38
CA SER A 23 30.67 -13.42 -29.52
C SER A 23 31.83 -13.51 -28.57
N VAL A 24 32.32 -12.42 -28.02
CA VAL A 24 33.46 -12.43 -27.06
C VAL A 24 33.00 -13.00 -25.71
N ILE A 25 31.78 -12.77 -25.31
CA ILE A 25 31.20 -13.26 -24.03
C ILE A 25 30.96 -14.78 -24.11
N VAL A 26 30.54 -15.30 -25.26
CA VAL A 26 30.29 -16.74 -25.45
C VAL A 26 31.56 -17.54 -25.50
N LEU A 27 32.65 -17.02 -26.07
CA LEU A 27 33.96 -17.69 -26.12
C LEU A 27 34.68 -17.74 -24.75
N LEU A 28 34.55 -16.68 -23.93
CA LEU A 28 34.99 -16.68 -22.53
C LEU A 28 34.22 -17.71 -21.69
N PHE A 29 32.94 -17.94 -21.98
CA PHE A 29 32.10 -18.91 -21.28
C PHE A 29 32.57 -20.36 -21.54
N TRP A 30 32.94 -20.72 -22.77
CA TRP A 30 33.43 -22.05 -23.11
C TRP A 30 34.85 -22.29 -22.56
N TYR A 31 35.66 -21.25 -22.44
CA TYR A 31 37.01 -21.35 -21.84
C TYR A 31 36.94 -21.56 -20.31
N LEU A 32 35.97 -20.94 -19.64
CA LEU A 32 35.72 -21.13 -18.20
C LEU A 32 35.14 -22.51 -17.84
N LEU A 33 34.42 -23.16 -18.74
CA LEU A 33 33.93 -24.54 -18.56
C LEU A 33 35.00 -25.62 -18.72
N LEU A 34 36.17 -25.30 -19.26
CA LEU A 34 37.28 -26.23 -19.49
C LEU A 34 38.34 -26.18 -18.40
N LEU A 35 38.21 -25.32 -17.40
CA LEU A 35 39.15 -25.28 -16.28
C LEU A 35 38.85 -26.39 -15.26
N PRO A 36 39.86 -27.13 -14.77
CA PRO A 36 39.62 -28.18 -13.79
C PRO A 36 39.02 -27.62 -12.49
N ASN A 37 38.04 -28.34 -11.96
CA ASN A 37 37.29 -28.04 -10.74
C ASN A 37 38.22 -27.71 -9.56
N GLY A 38 38.41 -26.43 -9.24
CA GLY A 38 39.21 -26.10 -8.05
C GLY A 38 39.31 -24.66 -7.64
N ILE A 39 39.07 -23.68 -8.51
CA ILE A 39 39.36 -22.26 -8.19
C ILE A 39 38.17 -21.33 -8.48
N PHE A 40 37.21 -21.71 -9.32
CA PHE A 40 36.00 -20.92 -9.54
C PHE A 40 34.80 -21.70 -9.05
N GLY A 41 34.08 -21.17 -8.04
CA GLY A 41 32.81 -21.71 -7.58
C GLY A 41 31.83 -21.86 -8.75
N LYS A 42 30.89 -22.80 -8.65
CA LYS A 42 29.91 -23.06 -9.70
C LYS A 42 29.20 -21.75 -10.09
N THR A 43 29.53 -21.23 -11.27
CA THR A 43 28.92 -20.00 -11.81
C THR A 43 27.81 -20.39 -12.77
N VAL A 44 26.61 -19.83 -12.60
CA VAL A 44 25.48 -20.03 -13.46
C VAL A 44 25.07 -18.69 -14.06
N MET A 45 24.66 -18.68 -15.33
CA MET A 45 24.13 -17.49 -15.97
C MET A 45 22.64 -17.36 -15.67
N ILE A 46 22.26 -16.26 -15.04
CA ILE A 46 20.85 -15.92 -14.77
C ILE A 46 20.58 -14.58 -15.44
N ASN A 47 19.71 -14.58 -16.42
CA ASN A 47 19.39 -13.40 -17.23
C ASN A 47 20.63 -12.67 -17.77
N GLY A 48 21.62 -13.42 -18.26
CA GLY A 48 22.86 -12.87 -18.80
C GLY A 48 23.89 -12.39 -17.77
N VAL A 49 23.62 -12.53 -16.48
CA VAL A 49 24.54 -12.20 -15.39
C VAL A 49 25.17 -13.46 -14.79
N ALA A 50 26.50 -13.48 -14.67
CA ALA A 50 27.21 -14.58 -14.04
C ALA A 50 27.03 -14.53 -12.51
N VAL A 51 26.36 -15.52 -11.93
CA VAL A 51 26.10 -15.66 -10.50
C VAL A 51 26.90 -16.80 -9.93
N ASN A 52 27.75 -16.52 -8.94
CA ASN A 52 28.52 -17.55 -8.23
C ASN A 52 27.55 -18.24 -7.21
N THR A 53 27.28 -19.52 -7.45
CA THR A 53 26.32 -20.30 -6.63
C THR A 53 26.86 -20.67 -5.25
N THR A 54 28.16 -20.51 -5.00
CA THR A 54 28.76 -20.68 -3.66
C THR A 54 28.73 -19.40 -2.84
N ASN A 55 28.40 -18.26 -3.47
CA ASN A 55 28.32 -16.98 -2.79
C ASN A 55 26.84 -16.65 -2.48
N SER A 56 26.41 -16.96 -1.25
CA SER A 56 25.04 -16.73 -0.79
C SER A 56 24.59 -15.27 -0.91
N ARG A 57 25.53 -14.30 -0.78
CA ARG A 57 25.21 -12.87 -0.92
C ARG A 57 24.84 -12.52 -2.37
N GLN A 58 25.58 -13.08 -3.36
CA GLN A 58 25.28 -12.89 -4.77
C GLN A 58 23.95 -13.55 -5.15
N LEU A 59 23.70 -14.79 -4.68
CA LEU A 59 22.44 -15.48 -4.89
C LEU A 59 21.26 -14.68 -4.34
N ASN A 60 21.37 -14.15 -3.11
CA ASN A 60 20.30 -13.38 -2.50
C ASN A 60 20.07 -12.05 -3.23
N PHE A 61 21.13 -11.39 -3.71
CA PHE A 61 21.01 -10.18 -4.50
C PHE A 61 20.29 -10.46 -5.84
N ALA A 62 20.71 -11.53 -6.54
CA ALA A 62 20.06 -11.96 -7.77
C ALA A 62 18.57 -12.32 -7.54
N LEU A 63 18.25 -12.97 -6.41
CA LEU A 63 16.86 -13.26 -6.04
C LEU A 63 16.02 -11.98 -5.88
N PHE A 64 16.53 -10.96 -5.16
CA PHE A 64 15.83 -9.70 -5.01
C PHE A 64 15.60 -9.02 -6.36
N ASP A 65 16.60 -9.03 -7.23
CA ASP A 65 16.51 -8.47 -8.58
C ASP A 65 15.51 -9.22 -9.45
N ALA A 66 15.55 -10.55 -9.47
CA ALA A 66 14.58 -11.39 -10.18
C ALA A 66 13.15 -11.13 -9.72
N VAL A 67 12.93 -10.98 -8.39
CA VAL A 67 11.63 -10.69 -7.81
C VAL A 67 11.17 -9.26 -8.12
N GLU A 68 12.06 -8.27 -8.07
CA GLU A 68 11.73 -6.87 -8.38
C GLU A 68 11.18 -6.71 -9.81
N TYR A 69 11.76 -7.47 -10.77
CA TYR A 69 11.35 -7.45 -12.18
C TYR A 69 10.36 -8.55 -12.58
N GLY A 70 9.93 -9.38 -11.64
CA GLY A 70 8.89 -10.39 -11.89
C GLY A 70 9.36 -11.59 -12.73
N ARG A 71 10.67 -11.88 -12.77
CA ARG A 71 11.26 -12.97 -13.55
C ARG A 71 11.07 -14.30 -12.83
N MET A 72 9.91 -14.91 -13.07
CA MET A 72 9.45 -16.10 -12.34
C MET A 72 10.42 -17.28 -12.44
N GLU A 73 10.98 -17.55 -13.62
CA GLU A 73 11.86 -18.66 -13.84
C GLU A 73 13.21 -18.48 -13.13
N ASP A 74 13.74 -17.24 -13.16
CA ASP A 74 14.95 -16.90 -12.40
C ASP A 74 14.74 -17.08 -10.89
N VAL A 75 13.56 -16.67 -10.38
CA VAL A 75 13.22 -16.86 -8.95
C VAL A 75 13.21 -18.33 -8.60
N ARG A 76 12.59 -19.21 -9.42
CA ARG A 76 12.57 -20.64 -9.21
C ARG A 76 14.01 -21.20 -9.18
N GLN A 77 14.78 -20.94 -10.22
CA GLN A 77 16.16 -21.40 -10.34
C GLN A 77 17.03 -20.93 -9.16
N LEU A 78 16.91 -19.66 -8.76
CA LEU A 78 17.68 -19.11 -7.64
C LEU A 78 17.32 -19.74 -6.30
N THR A 79 16.05 -20.04 -6.06
CA THR A 79 15.62 -20.75 -4.84
C THR A 79 16.15 -22.19 -4.82
N GLU A 80 16.15 -22.88 -5.95
CA GLU A 80 16.72 -24.24 -6.09
C GLU A 80 18.27 -24.23 -5.90
N LEU A 81 18.95 -23.16 -6.33
CA LEU A 81 20.39 -22.95 -6.11
C LEU A 81 20.74 -22.53 -4.69
N GLY A 82 19.75 -22.38 -3.79
CA GLY A 82 19.96 -22.08 -2.38
C GLY A 82 19.97 -20.60 -2.04
N ALA A 83 19.44 -19.72 -2.89
CA ALA A 83 19.17 -18.35 -2.48
C ALA A 83 18.22 -18.34 -1.26
N SER A 84 18.58 -17.57 -0.22
CA SER A 84 17.85 -17.59 1.02
C SER A 84 16.55 -16.79 0.92
N ILE A 85 15.42 -17.47 1.01
CA ILE A 85 14.09 -16.82 1.12
C ILE A 85 13.94 -15.96 2.39
N LYS A 86 14.79 -16.18 3.40
CA LYS A 86 14.85 -15.40 4.65
C LYS A 86 15.79 -14.19 4.55
N ALA A 87 16.55 -14.05 3.44
CA ALA A 87 17.42 -12.90 3.22
C ALA A 87 16.61 -11.60 3.27
N ARG A 88 17.25 -10.54 3.77
CA ARG A 88 16.68 -9.20 3.91
C ARG A 88 17.55 -8.18 3.20
N ASN A 89 16.93 -7.30 2.46
CA ASN A 89 17.64 -6.15 1.89
C ASN A 89 17.85 -5.06 2.95
N ARG A 90 18.49 -3.94 2.57
CA ARG A 90 18.76 -2.78 3.47
C ARG A 90 17.53 -2.19 4.15
N PHE A 91 16.33 -2.44 3.65
CA PHE A 91 15.05 -2.00 4.23
C PHE A 91 14.39 -3.09 5.09
N GLY A 92 15.04 -4.24 5.26
CA GLY A 92 14.47 -5.40 5.94
C GLY A 92 13.44 -6.18 5.12
N ASN A 93 13.27 -5.88 3.83
CA ASN A 93 12.33 -6.61 2.98
C ASN A 93 12.89 -7.97 2.59
N THR A 94 12.07 -9.01 2.72
CA THR A 94 12.29 -10.32 2.09
C THR A 94 11.82 -10.31 0.63
N ALA A 95 12.18 -11.35 -0.12
CA ALA A 95 11.68 -11.57 -1.48
C ALA A 95 10.14 -11.53 -1.53
N LEU A 96 9.46 -12.12 -0.53
CA LEU A 96 7.99 -12.13 -0.43
C LEU A 96 7.40 -10.71 -0.32
N LEU A 97 7.98 -9.83 0.50
CA LEU A 97 7.50 -8.45 0.64
C LEU A 97 7.65 -7.66 -0.66
N ILE A 98 8.76 -7.88 -1.38
CA ILE A 98 9.00 -7.24 -2.68
C ILE A 98 7.98 -7.74 -3.71
N ALA A 99 7.80 -9.06 -3.83
CA ALA A 99 6.83 -9.68 -4.74
C ALA A 99 5.41 -9.18 -4.47
N ALA A 100 5.02 -9.09 -3.19
CA ALA A 100 3.70 -8.60 -2.77
C ALA A 100 3.49 -7.14 -3.16
N ARG A 101 4.45 -6.25 -2.91
CA ARG A 101 4.42 -4.84 -3.30
C ARG A 101 4.33 -4.66 -4.82
N LYS A 102 5.08 -5.45 -5.58
CA LYS A 102 5.07 -5.39 -7.06
C LYS A 102 3.81 -6.01 -7.67
N GLY A 103 3.16 -6.92 -6.97
CA GLY A 103 1.95 -7.59 -7.44
C GLY A 103 2.20 -8.88 -8.23
N HIS A 104 3.39 -9.46 -8.10
CA HIS A 104 3.80 -10.68 -8.80
C HIS A 104 3.20 -11.92 -8.14
N LEU A 105 1.89 -12.14 -8.37
CA LEU A 105 1.12 -13.20 -7.70
C LEU A 105 1.78 -14.59 -7.78
N LYS A 106 2.25 -14.99 -8.96
CA LYS A 106 2.88 -16.31 -9.15
C LYS A 106 4.17 -16.45 -8.31
N ILE A 107 4.95 -15.36 -8.18
CA ILE A 107 6.16 -15.35 -7.34
C ILE A 107 5.77 -15.39 -5.85
N VAL A 108 4.72 -14.67 -5.44
CA VAL A 108 4.19 -14.74 -4.07
C VAL A 108 3.80 -16.19 -3.73
N GLN A 109 3.10 -16.87 -4.64
CA GLN A 109 2.72 -18.27 -4.49
C GLN A 109 3.95 -19.17 -4.31
N LEU A 110 4.89 -19.10 -5.24
CA LEU A 110 6.14 -19.89 -5.17
C LEU A 110 6.89 -19.65 -3.84
N LEU A 111 7.05 -18.37 -3.43
CA LEU A 111 7.79 -18.05 -2.22
C LEU A 111 7.10 -18.57 -0.96
N LEU A 112 5.77 -18.60 -0.91
CA LEU A 112 5.04 -19.19 0.20
C LEU A 112 5.13 -20.72 0.18
N ASP A 113 5.03 -21.36 -1.00
CA ASP A 113 5.16 -22.80 -1.16
C ASP A 113 6.54 -23.33 -0.70
N VAL A 114 7.61 -22.54 -0.90
CA VAL A 114 8.96 -22.87 -0.41
C VAL A 114 9.21 -22.41 1.04
N GLY A 115 8.16 -21.95 1.75
CA GLY A 115 8.22 -21.68 3.19
C GLY A 115 8.66 -20.29 3.60
N SER A 116 8.44 -19.26 2.75
CA SER A 116 8.65 -17.87 3.18
C SER A 116 7.73 -17.51 4.36
N ASP A 117 8.28 -16.75 5.31
CA ASP A 117 7.50 -16.26 6.47
C ASP A 117 6.48 -15.19 6.01
N LEU A 118 5.20 -15.58 6.05
CA LEU A 118 4.07 -14.75 5.69
C LEU A 118 3.91 -13.53 6.61
N GLN A 119 4.30 -13.67 7.88
CA GLN A 119 4.11 -12.64 8.91
C GLN A 119 5.34 -11.74 9.09
N HIS A 120 6.41 -11.96 8.31
CA HIS A 120 7.60 -11.14 8.39
C HIS A 120 7.29 -9.65 8.25
N GLN A 121 7.85 -8.85 9.16
CA GLN A 121 7.81 -7.39 9.11
C GLN A 121 9.18 -6.83 8.73
N ASN A 122 9.21 -5.88 7.80
CA ASN A 122 10.42 -5.14 7.45
C ASN A 122 10.78 -4.08 8.52
N LEU A 123 11.83 -3.28 8.29
CA LEU A 123 12.26 -2.23 9.22
C LEU A 123 11.20 -1.16 9.51
N ALA A 124 10.24 -0.96 8.61
CA ALA A 124 9.10 -0.06 8.83
C ALA A 124 7.90 -0.75 9.50
N GLY A 125 8.01 -2.05 9.83
CA GLY A 125 6.93 -2.85 10.40
C GLY A 125 5.91 -3.35 9.34
N ASN A 126 6.18 -3.16 8.05
CA ASN A 126 5.23 -3.56 7.01
C ASN A 126 5.30 -5.07 6.76
N THR A 127 4.14 -5.72 6.71
CA THR A 127 3.97 -7.11 6.26
C THR A 127 3.78 -7.19 4.74
N ALA A 128 3.80 -8.40 4.17
CA ALA A 128 3.47 -8.64 2.77
C ALA A 128 2.03 -8.18 2.44
N LEU A 129 1.06 -8.43 3.34
CA LEU A 129 -0.32 -7.97 3.19
C LEU A 129 -0.42 -6.44 3.16
N PHE A 130 0.25 -5.74 4.09
CA PHE A 130 0.29 -4.29 4.09
C PHE A 130 0.90 -3.72 2.80
N GLN A 131 2.03 -4.26 2.36
CA GLN A 131 2.71 -3.84 1.14
C GLN A 131 1.83 -4.01 -0.11
N ALA A 132 1.16 -5.16 -0.24
CA ALA A 132 0.24 -5.45 -1.34
C ALA A 132 -0.97 -4.49 -1.34
N THR A 133 -1.53 -4.22 -0.14
CA THR A 133 -2.67 -3.31 0.05
C THR A 133 -2.29 -1.88 -0.30
N LYS A 134 -1.19 -1.37 0.25
CA LYS A 134 -0.68 -0.02 -0.04
C LYS A 134 -0.43 0.17 -1.54
N ALA A 135 0.10 -0.85 -2.21
CA ALA A 135 0.37 -0.84 -3.65
C ALA A 135 -0.85 -1.21 -4.53
N ARG A 136 -2.06 -1.38 -3.94
CA ARG A 136 -3.30 -1.74 -4.64
C ARG A 136 -3.22 -3.06 -5.44
N ARG A 137 -2.44 -4.04 -4.96
CA ARG A 137 -2.24 -5.34 -5.60
C ARG A 137 -3.33 -6.34 -5.20
N ARG A 138 -4.57 -6.07 -5.55
CA ARG A 138 -5.77 -6.78 -5.06
C ARG A 138 -5.71 -8.30 -5.21
N LYS A 139 -5.18 -8.82 -6.34
CA LYS A 139 -5.04 -10.28 -6.54
C LYS A 139 -4.10 -10.88 -5.48
N VAL A 140 -3.01 -10.19 -5.15
CA VAL A 140 -2.06 -10.60 -4.11
C VAL A 140 -2.70 -10.49 -2.73
N VAL A 141 -3.41 -9.37 -2.43
CA VAL A 141 -4.15 -9.20 -1.16
C VAL A 141 -5.10 -10.38 -0.95
N LYS A 142 -5.93 -10.71 -1.95
CA LYS A 142 -6.86 -11.85 -1.87
C LYS A 142 -6.13 -13.17 -1.56
N TYR A 143 -5.03 -13.42 -2.22
CA TYR A 143 -4.24 -14.63 -2.01
C TYR A 143 -3.61 -14.69 -0.62
N LEU A 144 -2.99 -13.60 -0.17
CA LEU A 144 -2.37 -13.53 1.16
C LEU A 144 -3.39 -13.72 2.29
N LEU A 145 -4.59 -13.15 2.17
CA LEU A 145 -5.68 -13.36 3.13
C LEU A 145 -6.16 -14.81 3.13
N ALA A 146 -6.32 -15.43 1.96
CA ALA A 146 -6.64 -16.85 1.84
C ALA A 146 -5.55 -17.75 2.45
N SER A 147 -4.28 -17.31 2.41
CA SER A 147 -3.13 -17.96 3.05
C SER A 147 -3.02 -17.64 4.55
N LYS A 148 -4.06 -17.03 5.17
CA LYS A 148 -4.12 -16.67 6.59
C LYS A 148 -3.09 -15.60 7.02
N ALA A 149 -2.80 -14.63 6.15
CA ALA A 149 -2.05 -13.45 6.57
C ALA A 149 -2.81 -12.71 7.68
N ALA A 150 -2.10 -12.32 8.74
CA ALA A 150 -2.68 -11.59 9.87
C ALA A 150 -3.16 -10.20 9.39
N VAL A 151 -4.49 -9.98 9.46
CA VAL A 151 -5.17 -8.85 8.82
C VAL A 151 -4.98 -7.52 9.57
N ASN A 152 -4.76 -7.58 10.90
CA ASN A 152 -4.72 -6.40 11.77
C ASN A 152 -3.29 -5.97 12.17
N VAL A 153 -2.25 -6.56 11.56
CA VAL A 153 -0.87 -6.19 11.89
C VAL A 153 -0.59 -4.77 11.42
N ALA A 154 -0.35 -3.88 12.37
CA ALA A 154 0.01 -2.50 12.13
C ALA A 154 1.53 -2.35 11.89
N ASN A 155 1.90 -1.39 11.08
CA ASN A 155 3.29 -1.00 10.89
C ASN A 155 3.78 -0.08 12.03
N ARG A 156 5.02 0.44 11.95
CA ARG A 156 5.57 1.35 12.98
C ARG A 156 4.81 2.67 13.13
N GLN A 157 4.05 3.09 12.11
CA GLN A 157 3.17 4.26 12.16
C GLN A 157 1.76 3.90 12.67
N GLN A 158 1.56 2.67 13.19
CA GLN A 158 0.26 2.10 13.56
C GLN A 158 -0.73 1.99 12.39
N LEU A 159 -0.26 2.12 11.14
CA LEU A 159 -1.11 1.93 9.97
C LEU A 159 -1.41 0.45 9.76
N THR A 160 -2.70 0.10 9.74
CA THR A 160 -3.18 -1.24 9.39
C THR A 160 -3.42 -1.36 7.86
N PRO A 161 -3.52 -2.57 7.31
CA PRO A 161 -3.96 -2.75 5.93
C PRO A 161 -5.31 -2.07 5.63
N LEU A 162 -6.27 -2.10 6.58
CA LEU A 162 -7.57 -1.46 6.41
C LEU A 162 -7.46 0.07 6.28
N ILE A 163 -6.65 0.70 7.14
CA ILE A 163 -6.38 2.14 7.06
C ILE A 163 -5.74 2.47 5.69
N ALA A 164 -4.75 1.70 5.25
CA ALA A 164 -4.10 1.91 3.96
C ALA A 164 -5.06 1.75 2.77
N ALA A 165 -5.98 0.77 2.82
CA ALA A 165 -6.98 0.57 1.78
C ALA A 165 -8.02 1.71 1.74
N ALA A 166 -8.47 2.19 2.90
CA ALA A 166 -9.41 3.31 3.03
C ALA A 166 -8.78 4.62 2.55
N TYR A 167 -7.54 4.92 2.97
CA TYR A 167 -6.78 6.07 2.50
C TYR A 167 -6.62 6.09 0.97
N ASN A 168 -6.38 4.92 0.37
CA ASN A 168 -6.26 4.75 -1.07
C ASN A 168 -7.61 4.83 -1.83
N GLY A 169 -8.76 4.81 -1.17
CA GLY A 169 -10.08 4.73 -1.81
C GLY A 169 -10.35 3.37 -2.48
N ASP A 170 -9.62 2.30 -2.10
CA ASP A 170 -9.82 0.97 -2.69
C ASP A 170 -10.96 0.21 -1.98
N ARG A 171 -12.20 0.56 -2.36
CA ARG A 171 -13.43 -0.04 -1.81
C ARG A 171 -13.40 -1.57 -1.83
N LYS A 172 -12.94 -2.18 -2.93
CA LYS A 172 -12.94 -3.65 -3.04
C LYS A 172 -11.97 -4.30 -2.06
N THR A 173 -10.82 -3.67 -1.83
CA THR A 173 -9.86 -4.15 -0.82
C THR A 173 -10.37 -3.90 0.59
N VAL A 174 -11.02 -2.76 0.89
CA VAL A 174 -11.70 -2.52 2.18
C VAL A 174 -12.71 -3.63 2.48
N GLN A 175 -13.61 -3.90 1.53
CA GLN A 175 -14.61 -4.96 1.68
C GLN A 175 -13.97 -6.34 1.93
N LEU A 176 -12.90 -6.65 1.20
CA LEU A 176 -12.17 -7.91 1.35
C LEU A 176 -11.49 -8.01 2.72
N LEU A 177 -10.87 -6.95 3.20
CA LEU A 177 -10.24 -6.93 4.54
C LEU A 177 -11.28 -7.08 5.65
N LEU A 178 -12.40 -6.35 5.59
CA LEU A 178 -13.49 -6.48 6.56
C LEU A 178 -14.07 -7.89 6.59
N SER A 179 -14.28 -8.54 5.43
CA SER A 179 -14.77 -9.93 5.37
C SER A 179 -13.78 -10.96 5.93
N HIS A 180 -12.50 -10.58 6.15
CA HIS A 180 -11.48 -11.41 6.80
C HIS A 180 -11.15 -10.95 8.23
N GLY A 181 -12.04 -10.17 8.87
CA GLY A 181 -11.91 -9.77 10.27
C GLY A 181 -10.97 -8.59 10.51
N ALA A 182 -10.82 -7.69 9.52
CA ALA A 182 -10.14 -6.43 9.77
C ALA A 182 -10.93 -5.61 10.78
N ASP A 183 -10.25 -5.15 11.84
CA ASP A 183 -10.82 -4.31 12.88
C ASP A 183 -10.85 -2.85 12.40
N PRO A 184 -12.05 -2.27 12.21
CA PRO A 184 -12.18 -0.91 11.71
C PRO A 184 -11.95 0.17 12.79
N THR A 185 -11.79 -0.22 14.05
CA THR A 185 -11.60 0.70 15.20
C THR A 185 -10.14 1.05 15.45
N LEU A 186 -9.20 0.27 14.88
CA LEU A 186 -7.76 0.52 15.04
C LEU A 186 -7.38 1.88 14.45
N THR A 187 -6.54 2.59 15.21
CA THR A 187 -6.03 3.92 14.85
C THR A 187 -4.56 3.89 14.44
N ASP A 188 -4.16 4.87 13.66
CA ASP A 188 -2.75 5.17 13.47
C ASP A 188 -2.18 6.01 14.62
N GLN A 189 -0.89 6.39 14.53
CA GLN A 189 -0.22 7.24 15.54
C GLN A 189 -0.86 8.62 15.72
N THR A 190 -1.69 9.09 14.78
CA THR A 190 -2.41 10.37 14.86
C THR A 190 -3.83 10.22 15.40
N GLY A 191 -4.22 9.01 15.82
CA GLY A 191 -5.55 8.69 16.32
C GLY A 191 -6.62 8.56 15.23
N LYS A 192 -6.22 8.43 13.95
CA LYS A 192 -7.16 8.32 12.83
C LYS A 192 -7.42 6.86 12.45
N THR A 193 -8.70 6.53 12.29
CA THR A 193 -9.15 5.23 11.80
C THR A 193 -9.31 5.22 10.27
N ALA A 194 -9.59 4.05 9.71
CA ALA A 194 -9.99 3.90 8.30
C ALA A 194 -11.21 4.78 7.94
N LEU A 195 -12.16 4.92 8.88
CA LEU A 195 -13.38 5.72 8.70
C LEU A 195 -13.06 7.21 8.61
N VAL A 196 -12.16 7.73 9.45
CA VAL A 196 -11.71 9.12 9.41
C VAL A 196 -11.08 9.45 8.05
N TYR A 197 -10.14 8.61 7.58
CA TYR A 197 -9.52 8.83 6.27
C TYR A 197 -10.52 8.78 5.12
N ALA A 198 -11.45 7.83 5.14
CA ALA A 198 -12.48 7.72 4.10
C ALA A 198 -13.44 8.93 4.10
N SER A 199 -13.79 9.45 5.29
CA SER A 199 -14.66 10.61 5.45
C SER A 199 -14.02 11.89 4.92
N GLY A 200 -12.81 12.21 5.36
CA GLY A 200 -12.08 13.40 4.92
C GLY A 200 -11.68 13.38 3.44
N LYS A 201 -11.66 12.19 2.80
CA LYS A 201 -11.38 12.05 1.35
C LYS A 201 -12.63 11.87 0.49
N GLY A 202 -13.82 12.01 1.05
CA GLY A 202 -15.06 11.95 0.29
C GLY A 202 -15.42 10.55 -0.26
N PHE A 203 -14.85 9.47 0.30
CA PHE A 203 -15.09 8.11 -0.18
C PHE A 203 -16.38 7.51 0.39
N SER A 204 -17.53 8.09 0.06
CA SER A 204 -18.85 7.74 0.61
C SER A 204 -19.15 6.23 0.63
N LYS A 205 -18.76 5.49 -0.43
CA LYS A 205 -18.97 4.04 -0.50
C LYS A 205 -18.13 3.26 0.53
N ILE A 206 -16.95 3.77 0.89
CA ILE A 206 -16.09 3.17 1.93
C ILE A 206 -16.62 3.54 3.30
N VAL A 207 -17.03 4.81 3.48
CA VAL A 207 -17.68 5.27 4.71
C VAL A 207 -18.90 4.40 5.02
N GLY A 208 -19.76 4.12 4.03
CA GLY A 208 -20.91 3.22 4.20
C GLY A 208 -20.50 1.83 4.69
N LEU A 209 -19.53 1.20 4.03
CA LEU A 209 -19.03 -0.12 4.43
C LEU A 209 -18.49 -0.15 5.88
N LEU A 210 -17.81 0.91 6.29
CA LEU A 210 -17.23 0.99 7.64
C LEU A 210 -18.33 1.28 8.69
N LEU A 211 -19.31 2.13 8.40
CA LEU A 211 -20.45 2.37 9.29
C LEU A 211 -21.36 1.13 9.42
N ASP A 212 -21.47 0.33 8.36
CA ASP A 212 -22.24 -0.93 8.40
C ASP A 212 -21.62 -1.99 9.34
N THR A 213 -20.37 -1.77 9.84
CA THR A 213 -19.76 -2.61 10.90
C THR A 213 -20.28 -2.28 12.29
N GLY A 214 -21.13 -1.27 12.47
CA GLY A 214 -21.71 -0.85 13.74
C GLY A 214 -20.92 0.25 14.46
N ILE A 215 -19.96 0.92 13.79
CA ILE A 215 -19.28 2.09 14.37
C ILE A 215 -20.29 3.24 14.50
N GLU A 216 -20.38 3.80 15.70
CA GLU A 216 -21.24 4.96 15.95
C GLU A 216 -20.68 6.24 15.32
N THR A 217 -21.58 7.06 14.78
CA THR A 217 -21.25 8.34 14.14
C THR A 217 -20.81 9.42 15.13
N SER A 218 -21.13 9.23 16.43
CA SER A 218 -20.80 10.14 17.53
C SER A 218 -19.38 9.99 18.08
N ILE A 219 -18.65 8.93 17.69
CA ILE A 219 -17.27 8.69 18.14
C ILE A 219 -16.39 9.86 17.76
N ARG A 220 -15.55 10.29 18.71
CA ARG A 220 -14.62 11.41 18.56
C ARG A 220 -13.21 10.95 18.29
N TYR A 221 -12.55 11.62 17.34
CA TYR A 221 -11.20 11.29 16.86
C TYR A 221 -10.31 12.52 16.94
N GLY A 222 -9.04 12.32 17.30
CA GLY A 222 -8.07 13.40 17.33
C GLY A 222 -8.52 14.57 18.24
N ASN A 223 -8.65 15.78 17.73
CA ASN A 223 -9.11 16.96 18.48
C ASN A 223 -10.61 16.95 18.80
N GLU A 224 -11.15 15.79 19.16
CA GLU A 224 -12.58 15.52 19.42
C GLU A 224 -13.48 15.70 18.20
N LEU A 225 -12.94 15.63 17.00
CA LEU A 225 -13.69 15.72 15.75
C LEU A 225 -14.55 14.46 15.51
N THR A 226 -15.81 14.66 15.15
CA THR A 226 -16.66 13.58 14.63
C THR A 226 -16.35 13.29 13.17
N ILE A 227 -16.81 12.15 12.65
CA ILE A 227 -16.63 11.83 11.21
C ILE A 227 -17.38 12.80 10.29
N LEU A 228 -18.46 13.44 10.78
CA LEU A 228 -19.17 14.48 10.04
C LEU A 228 -18.30 15.74 9.89
N MET A 229 -17.59 16.14 10.95
CA MET A 229 -16.64 17.25 10.92
C MET A 229 -15.48 16.97 9.96
N TRP A 230 -14.93 15.75 9.97
CA TRP A 230 -13.89 15.32 9.02
C TRP A 230 -14.36 15.35 7.56
N ALA A 231 -15.63 15.02 7.30
CA ALA A 231 -16.22 15.10 5.97
C ALA A 231 -16.54 16.55 5.57
N ALA A 232 -16.97 17.38 6.53
CA ALA A 232 -17.27 18.79 6.30
C ALA A 232 -16.03 19.66 6.05
N GLY A 233 -14.90 19.33 6.73
CA GLY A 233 -13.60 19.98 6.58
C GLY A 233 -12.66 19.26 5.61
N HIS A 234 -13.18 18.70 4.52
CA HIS A 234 -12.34 18.02 3.51
C HIS A 234 -11.33 18.98 2.87
N SER A 235 -10.23 18.41 2.36
CA SER A 235 -9.23 19.21 1.64
C SER A 235 -9.68 19.55 0.21
N ASP A 236 -9.11 20.60 -0.38
CA ASP A 236 -9.45 21.13 -1.71
C ASP A 236 -9.26 20.13 -2.86
N ASP A 237 -8.45 19.08 -2.66
CA ASP A 237 -8.26 18.00 -3.62
C ASP A 237 -9.45 17.04 -3.71
N VAL A 238 -10.45 17.16 -2.81
CA VAL A 238 -11.66 16.35 -2.81
C VAL A 238 -12.77 17.05 -3.61
N PRO A 239 -13.33 16.41 -4.67
CA PRO A 239 -14.43 17.01 -5.40
C PRO A 239 -15.62 17.32 -4.48
N SER A 240 -16.14 18.57 -4.50
CA SER A 240 -17.24 19.03 -3.62
C SER A 240 -18.46 18.10 -3.63
N GLN A 241 -18.80 17.55 -4.80
CA GLN A 241 -19.89 16.58 -4.94
C GLN A 241 -19.63 15.27 -4.19
N ALA A 242 -18.37 14.82 -4.12
CA ALA A 242 -18.00 13.59 -3.40
C ALA A 242 -18.05 13.83 -1.88
N ALA A 243 -17.57 14.99 -1.43
CA ALA A 243 -17.65 15.42 -0.03
C ALA A 243 -19.10 15.57 0.42
N LEU A 244 -19.94 16.31 -0.33
CA LEU A 244 -21.35 16.47 -0.03
C LEU A 244 -22.09 15.12 0.05
N LYS A 245 -21.79 14.20 -0.87
CA LYS A 245 -22.36 12.85 -0.82
C LYS A 245 -21.97 12.10 0.45
N THR A 246 -20.74 12.30 0.93
CA THR A 246 -20.26 11.68 2.16
C THR A 246 -20.94 12.28 3.38
N VAL A 247 -21.06 13.60 3.45
CA VAL A 247 -21.83 14.33 4.48
C VAL A 247 -23.26 13.82 4.55
N LYS A 248 -23.97 13.77 3.41
CA LYS A 248 -25.35 13.27 3.32
C LYS A 248 -25.47 11.82 3.84
N LEU A 249 -24.53 10.96 3.48
CA LEU A 249 -24.52 9.58 3.96
C LEU A 249 -24.34 9.51 5.48
N ILE A 250 -23.37 10.25 6.04
CA ILE A 250 -23.08 10.26 7.48
C ILE A 250 -24.32 10.76 8.26
N LEU A 251 -24.95 11.82 7.78
CA LEU A 251 -26.20 12.33 8.36
C LEU A 251 -27.35 11.32 8.28
N SER A 252 -27.51 10.62 7.15
CA SER A 252 -28.53 9.56 7.01
C SER A 252 -28.30 8.36 7.93
N LYS A 253 -27.07 8.20 8.47
CA LYS A 253 -26.71 7.20 9.48
C LYS A 253 -26.87 7.73 10.92
N GLY A 254 -27.54 8.88 11.10
CA GLY A 254 -27.91 9.43 12.41
C GLY A 254 -26.83 10.29 13.07
N ALA A 255 -25.89 10.83 12.30
CA ALA A 255 -24.92 11.77 12.88
C ALA A 255 -25.62 13.05 13.33
N ASN A 256 -25.29 13.50 14.54
CA ASN A 256 -25.77 14.80 15.05
C ASN A 256 -24.87 15.92 14.47
N PRO A 257 -25.43 16.90 13.71
CA PRO A 257 -24.68 17.98 13.11
C PRO A 257 -24.15 18.99 14.13
N ASP A 258 -24.74 19.09 15.33
CA ASP A 258 -24.49 20.13 16.31
C ASP A 258 -23.48 19.73 17.40
N LEU A 259 -22.89 18.55 17.30
CA LEU A 259 -21.78 18.20 18.16
C LEU A 259 -20.61 19.16 17.89
N VAL A 260 -19.86 19.49 18.97
CA VAL A 260 -18.72 20.41 18.86
C VAL A 260 -17.40 19.67 19.07
N ASP A 261 -16.34 20.14 18.41
CA ASP A 261 -14.96 19.70 18.61
C ASP A 261 -14.33 20.39 19.85
N LYS A 262 -13.03 20.16 20.08
CA LYS A 262 -12.28 20.75 21.20
C LYS A 262 -12.21 22.29 21.13
N ARG A 263 -12.41 22.89 19.95
CA ARG A 263 -12.48 24.35 19.76
C ARG A 263 -13.89 24.91 19.93
N GLY A 264 -14.89 24.06 20.20
CA GLY A 264 -16.30 24.44 20.22
C GLY A 264 -16.91 24.57 18.82
N GLN A 265 -16.25 24.06 17.77
CA GLN A 265 -16.74 24.18 16.40
C GLN A 265 -17.62 23.00 15.98
N THR A 266 -18.75 23.31 15.35
CA THR A 266 -19.65 22.34 14.71
C THR A 266 -19.16 21.97 13.30
N ALA A 267 -19.80 20.97 12.68
CA ALA A 267 -19.57 20.65 11.28
C ALA A 267 -19.92 21.80 10.32
N LEU A 268 -20.96 22.60 10.66
CA LEU A 268 -21.34 23.81 9.92
C LEU A 268 -20.25 24.87 9.99
N MET A 269 -19.72 25.12 11.18
CA MET A 269 -18.64 26.09 11.39
C MET A 269 -17.38 25.72 10.61
N ILE A 270 -16.97 24.43 10.65
CA ILE A 270 -15.81 23.94 9.89
C ILE A 270 -16.06 24.07 8.38
N ALA A 271 -17.26 23.74 7.88
CA ALA A 271 -17.57 23.90 6.47
C ALA A 271 -17.56 25.37 6.03
N ALA A 272 -18.01 26.28 6.91
CA ALA A 272 -18.01 27.73 6.68
C ALA A 272 -16.58 28.31 6.64
N GLU A 273 -15.72 27.92 7.60
CA GLU A 273 -14.29 28.25 7.66
C GLU A 273 -13.55 27.83 6.39
N MET A 274 -13.90 26.66 5.81
CA MET A 274 -13.31 26.12 4.59
C MET A 274 -13.98 26.57 3.28
N GLY A 275 -15.03 27.38 3.33
CA GLY A 275 -15.74 27.87 2.14
C GLY A 275 -16.54 26.81 1.38
N HIS A 276 -16.95 25.73 2.03
CA HIS A 276 -17.63 24.59 1.40
C HIS A 276 -19.14 24.85 1.24
N LEU A 277 -19.50 25.79 0.35
CA LEU A 277 -20.86 26.31 0.14
C LEU A 277 -21.92 25.20 0.09
N SER A 278 -21.73 24.16 -0.72
CA SER A 278 -22.75 23.09 -0.88
C SER A 278 -22.98 22.26 0.39
N ILE A 279 -21.97 22.17 1.27
CA ILE A 279 -22.10 21.51 2.57
C ILE A 279 -22.82 22.42 3.55
N VAL A 280 -22.48 23.72 3.57
CA VAL A 280 -23.16 24.75 4.39
C VAL A 280 -24.65 24.80 4.03
N GLU A 281 -24.99 24.90 2.73
CA GLU A 281 -26.39 24.86 2.26
C GLU A 281 -27.11 23.62 2.76
N HIS A 282 -26.47 22.46 2.68
CA HIS A 282 -27.11 21.22 3.09
C HIS A 282 -27.32 21.12 4.61
N LEU A 283 -26.32 21.55 5.41
CA LEU A 283 -26.41 21.52 6.87
C LEU A 283 -27.50 22.49 7.37
N LEU A 284 -27.55 23.71 6.84
CA LEU A 284 -28.66 24.65 7.13
C LEU A 284 -30.00 24.08 6.70
N GLY A 285 -30.09 23.48 5.52
CA GLY A 285 -31.33 22.89 4.99
C GLY A 285 -31.92 21.74 5.82
N ILE A 286 -31.09 21.10 6.67
CA ILE A 286 -31.56 20.08 7.64
C ILE A 286 -31.75 20.63 9.05
N GLY A 287 -31.57 21.95 9.27
CA GLY A 287 -31.77 22.62 10.55
C GLY A 287 -30.58 22.52 11.50
N ALA A 288 -29.34 22.41 11.00
CA ALA A 288 -28.15 22.54 11.85
C ALA A 288 -28.12 23.94 12.49
N MET A 289 -27.70 24.02 13.77
CA MET A 289 -27.63 25.28 14.51
C MET A 289 -26.54 26.17 13.92
N ASP A 290 -26.90 27.41 13.57
CA ASP A 290 -26.00 28.44 12.97
C ASP A 290 -25.54 29.51 13.97
N ASP A 291 -26.14 29.55 15.16
CA ASP A 291 -25.88 30.49 16.24
C ASP A 291 -24.85 29.97 17.28
N VAL A 292 -24.34 28.73 17.09
CA VAL A 292 -23.30 28.14 17.95
C VAL A 292 -22.03 29.00 17.89
N ARG A 293 -21.40 29.19 19.07
CA ARG A 293 -20.14 29.94 19.18
C ARG A 293 -19.01 29.07 19.61
N ASP A 294 -17.86 29.22 18.97
CA ASP A 294 -16.63 28.55 19.37
C ASP A 294 -16.03 29.16 20.65
N ILE A 295 -14.90 28.62 21.11
CA ILE A 295 -14.23 29.11 22.33
C ILE A 295 -13.75 30.57 22.22
N GLU A 296 -13.67 31.15 21.00
CA GLU A 296 -13.32 32.53 20.73
C GLU A 296 -14.58 33.42 20.56
N GLY A 297 -15.77 32.83 20.72
CA GLY A 297 -17.05 33.49 20.57
C GLY A 297 -17.53 33.68 19.13
N ARG A 298 -16.87 33.07 18.13
CA ARG A 298 -17.16 33.17 16.71
C ARG A 298 -18.28 32.23 16.28
N THR A 299 -19.14 32.68 15.41
CA THR A 299 -20.17 31.88 14.72
C THR A 299 -19.64 31.34 13.38
N ALA A 300 -20.43 30.52 12.70
CA ALA A 300 -20.14 30.09 11.32
C ALA A 300 -20.00 31.28 10.35
N LEU A 301 -20.82 32.32 10.53
CA LEU A 301 -20.73 33.56 9.75
C LEU A 301 -19.41 34.28 9.99
N ASP A 302 -19.00 34.46 11.25
CA ASP A 302 -17.75 35.14 11.60
C ASP A 302 -16.54 34.40 10.98
N LEU A 303 -16.55 33.06 10.98
CA LEU A 303 -15.50 32.24 10.38
C LEU A 303 -15.47 32.40 8.85
N ALA A 304 -16.63 32.37 8.17
CA ALA A 304 -16.69 32.56 6.72
C ALA A 304 -16.22 33.98 6.31
N GLU A 305 -16.54 35.01 7.09
CA GLU A 305 -16.10 36.39 6.83
C GLU A 305 -14.59 36.54 7.05
N SER A 306 -14.02 35.94 8.11
CA SER A 306 -12.59 35.99 8.40
C SER A 306 -11.73 35.36 7.31
N GLU A 307 -12.25 34.30 6.68
CA GLU A 307 -11.59 33.56 5.58
C GLU A 307 -11.96 34.09 4.18
N ASN A 308 -12.77 35.18 4.11
CA ASN A 308 -13.23 35.82 2.86
C ASN A 308 -14.10 34.92 1.96
N HIS A 309 -14.88 34.02 2.53
CA HIS A 309 -15.81 33.14 1.80
C HIS A 309 -17.16 33.87 1.60
N ALA A 310 -17.19 34.87 0.70
CA ALA A 310 -18.33 35.76 0.49
C ALA A 310 -19.66 35.06 0.21
N ASP A 311 -19.65 33.98 -0.60
CA ASP A 311 -20.86 33.23 -0.95
C ASP A 311 -21.42 32.48 0.27
N VAL A 312 -20.55 31.92 1.09
CA VAL A 312 -20.93 31.26 2.36
C VAL A 312 -21.44 32.28 3.36
N ALA A 313 -20.74 33.41 3.54
CA ALA A 313 -21.18 34.48 4.43
C ALA A 313 -22.54 35.04 4.04
N LYS A 314 -22.83 35.20 2.73
CA LYS A 314 -24.12 35.62 2.23
C LYS A 314 -25.24 34.63 2.57
N LEU A 315 -24.94 33.33 2.60
CA LEU A 315 -25.94 32.30 2.93
C LEU A 315 -26.26 32.25 4.44
N LEU A 316 -25.30 32.61 5.29
CA LEU A 316 -25.39 32.60 6.75
C LEU A 316 -25.97 33.90 7.36
N ARG A 317 -26.19 34.94 6.55
CA ARG A 317 -26.89 36.19 6.91
C ARG A 317 -28.40 36.06 6.80
#